data_51efa90e0d617455821d460fbca80a1e
#
_entry.id   51efa90e0d617455821d460fbca80a1e
#
_cell.length_a   1.000
_cell.length_b   1.000
_cell.length_c   1.000
_cell.angle_alpha   90.00
_cell.angle_beta   90.00
_cell.angle_gamma   90.00
#
_symmetry.space_group_name_H-M   'P 1'
#
loop_
_entity.id
_entity.type
_entity.pdbx_description
1 polymer ?
#
loop_
_entity_poly.entity_id
_entity_poly.type
_entity_poly.pdbx_seq_one_letter_code
_entity_poly.pdbx_strand_id
1 'polypeptide(L)'
;MDKEEILKEIEKTKEHLVNMEKMLKECEYERWKPEDFSTYFYVDSCMKIEESEFYDDTYIHSERYNTYSTFKTKEEAETEAEKILVRRQLEDIARRLNKGQKIDWSDENQTKSFIFLDCETQLIERDCNLRNKIQGVVYCLDDNFGKIAIQEIGEERLIKYLRGEQ
;
A
#
# COMPACT_ATOMS: atom_id res chain seq x y z
N MET A 1 32.48 31.37 -32.65
CA MET A 1 31.30 30.51 -32.92
C MET A 1 30.61 31.15 -34.13
N ASP A 2 30.55 30.43 -35.20
CA ASP A 2 29.88 30.93 -36.39
C ASP A 2 28.37 30.66 -36.38
N LYS A 3 27.63 31.18 -37.36
CA LYS A 3 26.17 31.05 -37.39
C LYS A 3 25.72 29.60 -37.53
N GLU A 4 26.52 28.75 -38.19
CA GLU A 4 26.19 27.32 -38.33
C GLU A 4 26.38 26.53 -37.05
N GLU A 5 27.43 26.85 -36.28
CA GLU A 5 27.66 26.27 -34.97
C GLU A 5 26.55 26.61 -33.98
N ILE A 6 26.07 27.87 -34.01
CA ILE A 6 24.94 28.29 -33.17
C ILE A 6 23.65 27.55 -33.56
N LEU A 7 23.37 27.36 -34.83
CA LEU A 7 22.18 26.63 -35.29
C LEU A 7 22.21 25.15 -34.87
N LYS A 8 23.39 24.50 -34.97
CA LYS A 8 23.54 23.11 -34.51
C LYS A 8 23.33 22.97 -32.99
N GLU A 9 23.84 23.93 -32.21
CA GLU A 9 23.65 23.90 -30.76
C GLU A 9 22.19 24.14 -30.33
N ILE A 10 21.48 25.00 -31.07
CA ILE A 10 20.04 25.23 -30.89
C ILE A 10 19.25 23.95 -31.16
N GLU A 11 19.54 23.26 -32.26
CA GLU A 11 18.86 22.00 -32.61
C GLU A 11 19.08 20.90 -31.54
N LYS A 12 20.33 20.74 -31.12
CA LYS A 12 20.69 19.79 -30.05
C LYS A 12 20.00 20.12 -28.71
N THR A 13 19.87 21.40 -28.41
CA THR A 13 19.17 21.82 -27.16
C THR A 13 17.67 21.56 -27.26
N LYS A 14 17.06 21.72 -28.44
CA LYS A 14 15.64 21.36 -28.66
C LYS A 14 15.40 19.87 -28.53
N GLU A 15 16.27 19.01 -29.10
CA GLU A 15 16.17 17.57 -28.95
C GLU A 15 16.29 17.17 -27.49
N HIS A 16 17.20 17.79 -26.74
CA HIS A 16 17.36 17.54 -25.31
C HIS A 16 16.11 17.94 -24.52
N LEU A 17 15.51 19.08 -24.79
CA LEU A 17 14.25 19.52 -24.16
C LEU A 17 13.11 18.56 -24.43
N VAL A 18 12.94 18.10 -25.67
CA VAL A 18 11.90 17.11 -26.02
C VAL A 18 12.09 15.80 -25.25
N ASN A 19 13.34 15.34 -25.12
CA ASN A 19 13.65 14.14 -24.34
C ASN A 19 13.37 14.33 -22.83
N MET A 20 13.70 15.49 -22.29
CA MET A 20 13.40 15.81 -20.88
C MET A 20 11.89 15.91 -20.62
N GLU A 21 11.12 16.52 -21.53
CA GLU A 21 9.66 16.57 -21.44
C GLU A 21 9.03 15.16 -21.50
N LYS A 22 9.58 14.27 -22.35
CA LYS A 22 9.17 12.87 -22.41
C LYS A 22 9.47 12.14 -21.11
N MET A 23 10.67 12.29 -20.57
CA MET A 23 11.05 11.70 -19.29
C MET A 23 10.20 12.23 -18.14
N LEU A 24 9.84 13.53 -18.16
CA LEU A 24 8.96 14.12 -17.15
C LEU A 24 7.58 13.47 -17.18
N LYS A 25 6.98 13.29 -18.36
CA LYS A 25 5.69 12.60 -18.54
C LYS A 25 5.76 11.14 -18.11
N GLU A 26 6.88 10.46 -18.38
CA GLU A 26 7.10 9.07 -17.91
C GLU A 26 7.30 8.97 -16.39
N CYS A 27 7.71 10.07 -15.74
CA CYS A 27 7.86 10.15 -14.27
C CYS A 27 6.60 10.64 -13.55
N GLU A 28 5.65 11.25 -14.25
CA GLU A 28 4.37 11.62 -13.68
C GLU A 28 3.51 10.36 -13.52
N TYR A 29 3.47 9.85 -12.28
CA TYR A 29 2.53 8.78 -11.93
C TYR A 29 1.13 9.37 -11.91
N GLU A 30 0.44 9.30 -13.05
CA GLU A 30 -0.99 9.56 -13.10
C GLU A 30 -1.73 8.34 -12.56
N ARG A 31 -2.37 8.55 -11.41
CA ARG A 31 -3.28 7.54 -10.88
C ARG A 31 -4.35 7.24 -11.91
N TRP A 32 -4.53 5.96 -12.24
CA TRP A 32 -5.62 5.54 -13.10
C TRP A 32 -6.99 6.05 -12.58
N LYS A 33 -7.71 6.76 -13.45
CA LYS A 33 -9.11 7.17 -13.25
C LYS A 33 -9.96 6.42 -14.25
N PRO A 34 -11.12 5.84 -13.85
CA PRO A 34 -12.04 5.28 -14.82
C PRO A 34 -12.50 6.36 -15.82
N GLU A 35 -12.60 6.00 -17.08
CA GLU A 35 -13.24 6.84 -18.09
C GLU A 35 -14.75 6.87 -17.84
N ASP A 36 -15.42 7.94 -18.28
CA ASP A 36 -16.88 8.05 -18.17
C ASP A 36 -17.56 6.89 -18.93
N PHE A 37 -18.54 6.25 -18.31
CA PHE A 37 -19.19 5.00 -18.75
C PHE A 37 -18.28 3.76 -18.80
N SER A 38 -17.07 3.80 -18.26
CA SER A 38 -16.23 2.60 -18.15
C SER A 38 -16.53 1.81 -16.87
N THR A 39 -16.30 0.51 -16.93
CA THR A 39 -16.42 -0.38 -15.77
C THR A 39 -15.22 -0.23 -14.84
N TYR A 40 -15.47 -0.20 -13.55
CA TYR A 40 -14.47 -0.28 -12.50
C TYR A 40 -14.92 -1.20 -11.38
N PHE A 41 -13.96 -1.64 -10.57
CA PHE A 41 -14.20 -2.46 -9.37
C PHE A 41 -13.98 -1.65 -8.10
N TYR A 42 -14.69 -2.00 -7.04
CA TYR A 42 -14.48 -1.41 -5.72
C TYR A 42 -14.75 -2.41 -4.60
N VAL A 43 -14.20 -2.12 -3.43
CA VAL A 43 -14.43 -2.90 -2.21
C VAL A 43 -15.51 -2.22 -1.38
N ASP A 44 -16.59 -2.93 -1.09
CA ASP A 44 -17.68 -2.42 -0.26
C ASP A 44 -17.33 -2.45 1.24
N SER A 45 -18.23 -1.92 2.07
CA SER A 45 -18.07 -1.91 3.52
C SER A 45 -18.02 -3.31 4.16
N CYS A 46 -18.51 -4.33 3.45
CA CYS A 46 -18.49 -5.74 3.86
C CYS A 46 -17.29 -6.50 3.29
N MET A 47 -16.33 -5.82 2.67
CA MET A 47 -15.16 -6.40 2.00
C MET A 47 -15.53 -7.27 0.79
N LYS A 48 -16.68 -7.06 0.17
CA LYS A 48 -17.04 -7.67 -1.08
C LYS A 48 -16.55 -6.83 -2.24
N ILE A 49 -16.18 -7.52 -3.31
CA ILE A 49 -15.81 -6.88 -4.56
C ILE A 49 -17.07 -6.68 -5.39
N GLU A 50 -17.34 -5.44 -5.70
CA GLU A 50 -18.49 -5.02 -6.50
C GLU A 50 -17.99 -4.35 -7.79
N GLU A 51 -18.80 -4.44 -8.83
CA GLU A 51 -18.56 -3.84 -10.15
C GLU A 51 -19.54 -2.69 -10.36
N SER A 52 -19.10 -1.60 -10.97
CA SER A 52 -19.94 -0.45 -11.31
C SER A 52 -19.45 0.24 -12.56
N GLU A 53 -20.34 0.91 -13.28
CA GLU A 53 -19.98 1.88 -14.32
C GLU A 53 -19.62 3.22 -13.66
N PHE A 54 -18.61 3.89 -14.19
CA PHE A 54 -18.16 5.20 -13.68
C PHE A 54 -18.92 6.32 -14.36
N TYR A 55 -19.43 7.26 -13.57
CA TYR A 55 -20.06 8.49 -14.04
C TYR A 55 -19.41 9.67 -13.31
N ASP A 56 -18.69 10.51 -14.04
CA ASP A 56 -17.87 11.60 -13.47
C ASP A 56 -18.69 12.66 -12.72
N ASP A 57 -19.94 12.85 -13.11
CA ASP A 57 -20.89 13.77 -12.46
C ASP A 57 -21.57 13.20 -11.23
N THR A 58 -21.35 11.91 -10.91
CA THR A 58 -21.98 11.26 -9.77
C THR A 58 -21.09 11.32 -8.54
N TYR A 59 -21.61 11.93 -7.47
CA TYR A 59 -20.90 12.11 -6.20
C TYR A 59 -20.27 10.82 -5.66
N ILE A 60 -21.00 9.69 -5.72
CA ILE A 60 -20.55 8.41 -5.17
C ILE A 60 -19.31 7.87 -5.90
N HIS A 61 -19.24 8.05 -7.22
CA HIS A 61 -18.09 7.57 -8.02
C HIS A 61 -16.87 8.47 -7.80
N SER A 62 -17.09 9.78 -7.75
CA SER A 62 -16.06 10.75 -7.42
C SER A 62 -15.51 10.54 -6.01
N GLU A 63 -16.35 10.24 -5.02
CA GLU A 63 -15.93 9.93 -3.66
C GLU A 63 -15.10 8.65 -3.59
N ARG A 64 -15.54 7.56 -4.25
CA ARG A 64 -14.78 6.30 -4.33
C ARG A 64 -13.42 6.52 -4.98
N TYR A 65 -13.35 7.28 -6.06
CA TYR A 65 -12.10 7.63 -6.68
C TYR A 65 -11.20 8.43 -5.72
N ASN A 66 -11.70 9.48 -5.09
CA ASN A 66 -10.95 10.33 -4.18
C ASN A 66 -10.48 9.59 -2.91
N THR A 67 -11.21 8.57 -2.47
CA THR A 67 -10.85 7.72 -1.32
C THR A 67 -9.98 6.52 -1.70
N TYR A 68 -9.47 6.46 -2.92
CA TYR A 68 -8.62 5.37 -3.41
C TYR A 68 -9.28 3.98 -3.40
N SER A 69 -10.61 3.96 -3.57
CA SER A 69 -11.40 2.72 -3.53
C SER A 69 -11.79 2.18 -4.92
N THR A 70 -11.25 2.77 -6.01
CA THR A 70 -11.49 2.33 -7.39
C THR A 70 -10.31 1.56 -7.93
N PHE A 71 -10.58 0.42 -8.58
CA PHE A 71 -9.60 -0.50 -9.14
C PHE A 71 -9.93 -0.77 -10.59
N LYS A 72 -8.91 -0.96 -11.40
CA LYS A 72 -9.05 -1.23 -12.82
C LYS A 72 -9.48 -2.67 -13.09
N THR A 73 -9.02 -3.58 -12.26
CA THR A 73 -9.34 -5.00 -12.39
C THR A 73 -9.91 -5.55 -11.09
N LYS A 74 -10.63 -6.67 -11.21
CA LYS A 74 -11.18 -7.38 -10.07
C LYS A 74 -10.07 -7.92 -9.16
N GLU A 75 -8.99 -8.39 -9.74
CA GLU A 75 -7.82 -8.92 -9.03
C GLU A 75 -7.15 -7.86 -8.15
N GLU A 76 -7.03 -6.62 -8.65
CA GLU A 76 -6.52 -5.49 -7.85
C GLU A 76 -7.42 -5.22 -6.64
N ALA A 77 -8.75 -5.22 -6.85
CA ALA A 77 -9.71 -5.02 -5.77
C ALA A 77 -9.67 -6.17 -4.75
N GLU A 78 -9.57 -7.43 -5.19
CA GLU A 78 -9.43 -8.61 -4.34
C GLU A 78 -8.15 -8.54 -3.50
N THR A 79 -7.04 -8.14 -4.11
CA THR A 79 -5.76 -7.99 -3.43
C THR A 79 -5.84 -6.92 -2.33
N GLU A 80 -6.45 -5.78 -2.62
CA GLU A 80 -6.59 -4.71 -1.62
C GLU A 80 -7.55 -5.10 -0.50
N ALA A 81 -8.68 -5.75 -0.80
CA ALA A 81 -9.58 -6.28 0.21
C ALA A 81 -8.88 -7.26 1.14
N GLU A 82 -8.07 -8.16 0.59
CA GLU A 82 -7.30 -9.13 1.38
C GLU A 82 -6.28 -8.46 2.29
N LYS A 83 -5.55 -7.43 1.81
CA LYS A 83 -4.63 -6.64 2.64
C LYS A 83 -5.35 -5.99 3.83
N ILE A 84 -6.51 -5.40 3.58
CA ILE A 84 -7.33 -4.79 4.64
C ILE A 84 -7.78 -5.84 5.65
N LEU A 85 -8.22 -7.02 5.20
CA LEU A 85 -8.65 -8.11 6.07
C LEU A 85 -7.52 -8.64 6.94
N VAL A 86 -6.36 -8.94 6.36
CA VAL A 86 -5.18 -9.42 7.10
C VAL A 86 -4.75 -8.39 8.14
N ARG A 87 -4.70 -7.12 7.79
CA ARG A 87 -4.38 -6.04 8.72
C ARG A 87 -5.37 -5.97 9.89
N ARG A 88 -6.67 -6.04 9.62
CA ARG A 88 -7.71 -6.04 10.67
C ARG A 88 -7.60 -7.25 11.59
N GLN A 89 -7.27 -8.42 11.03
CA GLN A 89 -7.02 -9.64 11.81
C GLN A 89 -5.80 -9.47 12.72
N LEU A 90 -4.69 -8.93 12.22
CA LEU A 90 -3.50 -8.62 13.04
C LEU A 90 -3.83 -7.62 14.16
N GLU A 91 -4.56 -6.56 13.87
CA GLU A 91 -4.98 -5.56 14.85
C GLU A 91 -5.91 -6.18 15.93
N ASP A 92 -6.77 -7.13 15.54
CA ASP A 92 -7.64 -7.84 16.49
C ASP A 92 -6.85 -8.80 17.38
N ILE A 93 -5.93 -9.59 16.82
CA ILE A 93 -5.03 -10.44 17.57
C ILE A 93 -4.23 -9.62 18.59
N ALA A 94 -3.62 -8.51 18.15
CA ALA A 94 -2.86 -7.63 19.03
C ALA A 94 -3.75 -7.06 20.16
N ARG A 95 -4.98 -6.63 19.85
CA ARG A 95 -5.94 -6.14 20.85
C ARG A 95 -6.30 -7.18 21.89
N ARG A 96 -6.55 -8.42 21.48
CA ARG A 96 -6.86 -9.55 22.37
C ARG A 96 -5.68 -9.90 23.29
N LEU A 97 -4.48 -9.98 22.72
CA LEU A 97 -3.27 -10.31 23.46
C LEU A 97 -2.86 -9.21 24.45
N ASN A 98 -3.04 -7.95 24.06
CA ASN A 98 -2.76 -6.80 24.94
C ASN A 98 -3.73 -6.71 26.14
N LYS A 99 -4.84 -7.46 26.15
CA LYS A 99 -5.80 -7.51 27.27
C LYS A 99 -6.25 -6.13 27.78
N GLY A 100 -6.44 -5.18 26.85
CA GLY A 100 -6.82 -3.80 27.15
C GLY A 100 -5.67 -2.88 27.56
N GLN A 101 -4.44 -3.37 27.68
CA GLN A 101 -3.28 -2.53 27.89
C GLN A 101 -3.00 -1.70 26.62
N LYS A 102 -2.68 -0.44 26.81
CA LYS A 102 -2.28 0.46 25.72
C LYS A 102 -0.77 0.42 25.54
N ILE A 103 -0.35 0.50 24.30
CA ILE A 103 1.06 0.67 23.97
C ILE A 103 1.47 2.09 24.36
N ASP A 104 2.41 2.20 25.28
CA ASP A 104 3.03 3.46 25.69
C ASP A 104 4.39 3.61 25.00
N TRP A 105 4.47 4.55 24.06
CA TRP A 105 5.69 4.82 23.32
C TRP A 105 6.72 5.63 24.12
N SER A 106 6.33 6.21 25.26
CA SER A 106 7.24 6.88 26.20
C SER A 106 7.91 5.93 27.20
N ASP A 107 7.34 4.74 27.41
CA ASP A 107 7.90 3.70 28.27
C ASP A 107 8.93 2.86 27.50
N GLU A 108 10.19 3.07 27.80
CA GLU A 108 11.32 2.34 27.21
C GLU A 108 11.44 0.89 27.73
N ASN A 109 10.75 0.54 28.82
CA ASN A 109 10.75 -0.81 29.38
C ASN A 109 9.60 -1.67 28.80
N GLN A 110 8.65 -1.05 28.13
CA GLN A 110 7.56 -1.76 27.49
C GLN A 110 7.99 -2.30 26.12
N THR A 111 8.20 -3.62 26.04
CA THR A 111 8.50 -4.31 24.78
C THR A 111 7.31 -4.27 23.84
N LYS A 112 7.54 -3.86 22.58
CA LYS A 112 6.52 -3.76 21.53
C LYS A 112 6.92 -4.68 20.38
N SER A 113 6.36 -5.88 20.37
CA SER A 113 6.63 -6.92 19.37
C SER A 113 5.89 -6.65 18.06
N PHE A 114 6.51 -6.94 16.97
CA PHE A 114 5.91 -6.90 15.62
C PHE A 114 6.48 -8.02 14.76
N ILE A 115 5.82 -8.28 13.63
CA ILE A 115 6.27 -9.26 12.64
C ILE A 115 6.70 -8.55 11.36
N PHE A 116 7.67 -9.13 10.70
CA PHE A 116 8.15 -8.70 9.39
C PHE A 116 8.57 -9.91 8.55
N LEU A 117 8.74 -9.72 7.26
CA LEU A 117 9.29 -10.71 6.36
C LEU A 117 10.78 -10.43 6.19
N ASP A 118 11.61 -11.39 6.55
CA ASP A 118 13.04 -11.33 6.26
C ASP A 118 13.29 -11.54 4.76
N CYS A 119 13.99 -10.59 4.14
CA CYS A 119 14.19 -10.59 2.68
C CYS A 119 15.18 -11.67 2.20
N GLU A 120 16.07 -12.15 3.07
CA GLU A 120 17.05 -13.17 2.71
C GLU A 120 16.47 -14.58 2.88
N THR A 121 15.86 -14.83 4.02
CA THR A 121 15.31 -16.16 4.35
C THR A 121 13.90 -16.38 3.80
N GLN A 122 13.18 -15.30 3.48
CA GLN A 122 11.76 -15.30 3.09
C GLN A 122 10.84 -15.88 4.16
N LEU A 123 11.26 -15.83 5.42
CA LEU A 123 10.50 -16.29 6.58
C LEU A 123 9.87 -15.10 7.33
N ILE A 124 8.74 -15.38 7.98
CA ILE A 124 8.15 -14.43 8.92
C ILE A 124 8.95 -14.46 10.21
N GLU A 125 9.57 -13.34 10.51
CA GLU A 125 10.32 -13.15 11.73
C GLU A 125 9.63 -12.16 12.66
N ARG A 126 10.03 -12.22 13.93
CA ARG A 126 9.59 -11.31 14.96
C ARG A 126 10.75 -10.43 15.41
N ASP A 127 10.46 -9.16 15.56
CA ASP A 127 11.36 -8.24 16.25
C ASP A 127 10.60 -7.43 17.30
N CYS A 128 11.31 -6.72 18.13
CA CYS A 128 10.73 -5.84 19.14
C CYS A 128 11.35 -4.45 19.05
N ASN A 129 10.49 -3.44 19.24
CA ASN A 129 10.92 -2.06 19.27
C ASN A 129 10.55 -1.41 20.61
N LEU A 130 11.48 -0.67 21.19
CA LEU A 130 11.27 0.01 22.47
C LEU A 130 10.90 1.48 22.29
N ARG A 131 11.42 2.14 21.25
CA ARG A 131 11.38 3.61 21.11
C ARG A 131 10.73 4.10 19.83
N ASN A 132 10.90 3.37 18.72
CA ASN A 132 10.51 3.85 17.40
C ASN A 132 9.24 3.16 16.90
N LYS A 133 8.24 3.96 16.52
CA LYS A 133 7.06 3.46 15.84
C LYS A 133 7.28 3.51 14.33
N ILE A 134 7.21 2.34 13.67
CA ILE A 134 7.22 2.25 12.22
C ILE A 134 5.77 2.38 11.74
N GLN A 135 5.54 3.28 10.80
CA GLN A 135 4.20 3.51 10.26
C GLN A 135 3.73 2.26 9.49
N GLY A 136 2.46 1.90 9.63
CA GLY A 136 1.87 0.75 8.94
C GLY A 136 2.05 -0.59 9.65
N VAL A 137 2.95 -0.68 10.65
CA VAL A 137 3.20 -1.91 11.41
C VAL A 137 2.19 -2.07 12.55
N VAL A 138 1.71 -3.29 12.76
CA VAL A 138 0.88 -3.66 13.92
C VAL A 138 1.77 -4.14 15.04
N TYR A 139 1.63 -3.52 16.21
CA TYR A 139 2.43 -3.83 17.39
C TYR A 139 1.59 -4.52 18.47
N CYS A 140 2.22 -5.44 19.20
CA CYS A 140 1.63 -6.17 20.30
C CYS A 140 2.58 -6.19 21.50
N LEU A 141 2.03 -6.25 22.72
CA LEU A 141 2.80 -6.37 23.95
C LEU A 141 3.15 -7.83 24.31
N ASP A 142 2.60 -8.79 23.59
CA ASP A 142 2.80 -10.22 23.81
C ASP A 142 3.84 -10.78 22.83
N ASP A 143 4.81 -11.50 23.37
CA ASP A 143 5.89 -12.11 22.59
C ASP A 143 5.42 -13.26 21.68
N ASN A 144 4.24 -13.83 21.93
CA ASN A 144 3.66 -14.87 21.08
C ASN A 144 2.88 -14.30 19.89
N PHE A 145 2.82 -13.00 19.72
CA PHE A 145 2.04 -12.34 18.65
C PHE A 145 2.28 -12.98 17.27
N GLY A 146 3.54 -13.12 16.86
CA GLY A 146 3.89 -13.69 15.56
C GLY A 146 3.41 -15.13 15.39
N LYS A 147 3.60 -15.97 16.43
CA LYS A 147 3.15 -17.37 16.40
C LYS A 147 1.64 -17.49 16.27
N ILE A 148 0.90 -16.66 17.02
CA ILE A 148 -0.57 -16.67 17.00
C ILE A 148 -1.07 -16.11 15.66
N ALA A 149 -0.44 -15.08 15.13
CA ALA A 149 -0.77 -14.53 13.81
C ALA A 149 -0.61 -15.59 12.70
N ILE A 150 0.49 -16.33 12.68
CA ILE A 150 0.72 -17.45 11.74
C ILE A 150 -0.37 -18.53 11.91
N GLN A 151 -0.70 -18.87 13.14
CA GLN A 151 -1.70 -19.93 13.42
C GLN A 151 -3.12 -19.51 12.99
N GLU A 152 -3.53 -18.27 13.21
CA GLU A 152 -4.91 -17.82 12.97
C GLU A 152 -5.12 -17.30 11.55
N ILE A 153 -4.13 -16.63 10.96
CA ILE A 153 -4.23 -16.03 9.62
C ILE A 153 -3.73 -16.98 8.52
N GLY A 154 -2.70 -17.75 8.83
CA GLY A 154 -1.98 -18.62 7.92
C GLY A 154 -0.72 -17.94 7.37
N GLU A 155 0.36 -18.74 7.30
CA GLU A 155 1.69 -18.27 6.93
C GLU A 155 1.73 -17.69 5.51
N GLU A 156 1.14 -18.38 4.54
CA GLU A 156 1.12 -17.94 3.14
C GLU A 156 0.43 -16.58 2.96
N ARG A 157 -0.71 -16.37 3.63
CA ARG A 157 -1.45 -15.09 3.59
C ARG A 157 -0.64 -13.96 4.22
N LEU A 158 0.01 -14.24 5.34
CA LEU A 158 0.89 -13.27 6.01
C LEU A 158 2.10 -12.91 5.15
N ILE A 159 2.72 -13.87 4.49
CA ILE A 159 3.85 -13.63 3.59
C ILE A 159 3.43 -12.71 2.45
N LYS A 160 2.30 -12.98 1.77
CA LYS A 160 1.77 -12.11 0.71
C LYS A 160 1.51 -10.69 1.21
N TYR A 161 0.89 -10.56 2.38
CA TYR A 161 0.62 -9.27 3.00
C TYR A 161 1.91 -8.49 3.32
N LEU A 162 2.90 -9.14 3.93
CA LEU A 162 4.16 -8.53 4.35
C LEU A 162 5.07 -8.18 3.17
N ARG A 163 5.01 -8.93 2.05
CA ARG A 163 5.70 -8.59 0.80
C ARG A 163 5.11 -7.38 0.10
N GLY A 164 3.87 -7.05 0.39
CA GLY A 164 3.13 -6.05 -0.38
C GLY A 164 2.87 -6.49 -1.82
N GLU A 165 2.85 -7.81 -2.08
CA GLU A 165 2.58 -8.36 -3.41
C GLU A 165 1.20 -7.94 -3.90
N GLN A 166 1.22 -7.39 -5.13
CA GLN A 166 0.03 -6.98 -5.86
C GLN A 166 -0.49 -8.12 -6.72
#